data_d00445e8db65c3cb1d864ffcde3a5f15
#
_entry.id   d00445e8db65c3cb1d864ffcde3a5f15
#
_cell.length_a   1.000
_cell.length_b   1.000
_cell.length_c   1.000
_cell.angle_alpha   90.00
_cell.angle_beta   90.00
_cell.angle_gamma   90.00
#
_symmetry.space_group_name_H-M   'P 1'
#
loop_
_entity.id
_entity.type
_entity.pdbx_description
1 polymer ?
#
loop_
_entity_poly.entity_id
_entity_poly.type
_entity_poly.pdbx_seq_one_letter_code
_entity_poly.pdbx_strand_id
1 'polypeptide(L)'
;EKGFDMAHLDPFFELLRKEIVPLLHQVMNADSVSIDDSFLSGEYDEDKQRELGEFLAKYVGFDFKKGVLATSAHPFTTNLHNHDVRITTHYKDRVDSSLFSVIHESGHAVYEMGIADELTQTLVGQGASMGMHESQSRFFENLIGRSEAFWVPLYGKLKELFPEELRGVGREMFVRAINKVQPGLIRTEADELTYSLHVLVRYELEKKLIEEDLDVRELP
;
A
#
# COMPACT_ATOMS: atom_id res chain seq x y z
N GLU A 1 -9.84 -4.40 17.32
CA GLU A 1 -10.45 -5.55 16.64
C GLU A 1 -11.18 -6.42 17.65
N LYS A 2 -12.46 -6.69 17.46
CA LYS A 2 -13.23 -7.50 18.41
C LYS A 2 -12.71 -8.93 18.42
N GLY A 3 -12.32 -9.41 19.62
CA GLY A 3 -11.74 -10.74 19.81
C GLY A 3 -10.22 -10.81 19.69
N PHE A 4 -9.56 -9.69 19.38
CA PHE A 4 -8.11 -9.55 19.44
C PHE A 4 -7.73 -8.79 20.71
N ASP A 5 -7.01 -9.43 21.59
CA ASP A 5 -6.44 -8.88 22.81
C ASP A 5 -4.92 -9.08 22.82
N MET A 6 -4.26 -8.62 23.88
CA MET A 6 -2.81 -8.72 24.02
C MET A 6 -2.33 -10.18 24.02
N ALA A 7 -3.15 -11.11 24.53
CA ALA A 7 -2.81 -12.54 24.54
C ALA A 7 -2.71 -13.13 23.12
N HIS A 8 -3.37 -12.52 22.13
CA HIS A 8 -3.26 -12.89 20.72
C HIS A 8 -2.17 -12.08 20.00
N LEU A 9 -2.06 -10.78 20.30
CA LEU A 9 -1.14 -9.88 19.59
C LEU A 9 0.32 -10.07 20.00
N ASP A 10 0.61 -10.27 21.30
CA ASP A 10 1.98 -10.48 21.77
C ASP A 10 2.67 -11.67 21.09
N PRO A 11 2.10 -12.89 21.10
CA PRO A 11 2.72 -14.02 20.41
C PRO A 11 2.85 -13.82 18.89
N PHE A 12 1.90 -13.11 18.28
CA PHE A 12 1.94 -12.80 16.86
C PHE A 12 3.13 -11.88 16.53
N PHE A 13 3.32 -10.79 17.28
CA PHE A 13 4.42 -9.86 17.04
C PHE A 13 5.78 -10.44 17.43
N GLU A 14 5.85 -11.30 18.45
CA GLU A 14 7.06 -12.06 18.75
C GLU A 14 7.46 -13.00 17.62
N LEU A 15 6.50 -13.74 17.06
CA LEU A 15 6.73 -14.60 15.89
C LEU A 15 7.17 -13.77 14.68
N LEU A 16 6.50 -12.67 14.39
CA LEU A 16 6.84 -11.78 13.30
C LEU A 16 8.29 -11.28 13.42
N ARG A 17 8.70 -10.81 14.59
CA ARG A 17 10.09 -10.40 14.87
C ARG A 17 11.07 -11.54 14.63
N LYS A 18 10.76 -12.71 15.17
CA LYS A 18 11.62 -13.90 15.08
C LYS A 18 11.86 -14.34 13.63
N GLU A 19 10.87 -14.23 12.77
CA GLU A 19 10.96 -14.69 11.39
C GLU A 19 11.48 -13.58 10.44
N ILE A 20 10.97 -12.35 10.56
CA ILE A 20 11.28 -11.27 9.62
C ILE A 20 12.67 -10.68 9.84
N VAL A 21 13.12 -10.49 11.09
CA VAL A 21 14.43 -9.86 11.33
C VAL A 21 15.60 -10.71 10.80
N PRO A 22 15.66 -12.03 11.03
CA PRO A 22 16.70 -12.86 10.42
C PRO A 22 16.63 -12.89 8.88
N LEU A 23 15.41 -12.91 8.32
CA LEU A 23 15.23 -12.87 6.86
C LEU A 23 15.75 -11.55 6.28
N LEU A 24 15.42 -10.41 6.90
CA LEU A 24 15.93 -9.11 6.50
C LEU A 24 17.46 -9.08 6.52
N HIS A 25 18.10 -9.61 7.58
CA HIS A 25 19.55 -9.71 7.67
C HIS A 25 20.13 -10.59 6.55
N GLN A 26 19.47 -11.70 6.20
CA GLN A 26 19.89 -12.55 5.08
C GLN A 26 19.80 -11.80 3.74
N VAL A 27 18.71 -11.08 3.51
CA VAL A 27 18.51 -10.29 2.28
C VAL A 27 19.55 -9.18 2.18
N MET A 28 19.78 -8.45 3.28
CA MET A 28 20.75 -7.34 3.29
C MET A 28 22.22 -7.78 3.14
N ASN A 29 22.54 -8.98 3.58
CA ASN A 29 23.89 -9.54 3.50
C ASN A 29 24.08 -10.49 2.30
N ALA A 30 23.05 -10.72 1.50
CA ALA A 30 23.18 -11.55 0.31
C ALA A 30 24.11 -10.87 -0.71
N ASP A 31 24.96 -11.66 -1.39
CA ASP A 31 25.70 -11.22 -2.56
C ASP A 31 24.73 -10.96 -3.72
N SER A 32 23.88 -9.94 -3.53
CA SER A 32 22.79 -9.63 -4.44
C SER A 32 23.29 -8.80 -5.62
N VAL A 33 22.76 -9.08 -6.80
CA VAL A 33 22.81 -8.17 -7.93
C VAL A 33 22.15 -6.85 -7.50
N SER A 34 22.89 -5.74 -7.64
CA SER A 34 22.33 -4.41 -7.39
C SER A 34 21.06 -4.22 -8.21
N ILE A 35 19.94 -3.97 -7.52
CA ILE A 35 18.67 -3.66 -8.18
C ILE A 35 18.67 -2.15 -8.47
N ASP A 36 18.71 -1.82 -9.77
CA ASP A 36 18.54 -0.44 -10.23
C ASP A 36 17.05 -0.08 -10.18
N ASP A 37 16.71 0.90 -9.37
CA ASP A 37 15.38 1.50 -9.24
C ASP A 37 15.39 3.02 -9.57
N SER A 38 16.51 3.53 -10.10
CA SER A 38 16.69 4.95 -10.39
C SER A 38 15.64 5.49 -11.38
N PHE A 39 15.19 4.66 -12.31
CA PHE A 39 14.17 5.01 -13.27
C PHE A 39 12.78 5.25 -12.65
N LEU A 40 12.52 4.79 -11.43
CA LEU A 40 11.26 5.09 -10.72
C LEU A 40 11.21 6.53 -10.22
N SER A 41 12.36 7.22 -10.15
CA SER A 41 12.48 8.61 -9.72
C SER A 41 12.73 9.51 -10.93
N GLY A 42 12.13 10.71 -10.93
CA GLY A 42 12.31 11.70 -11.98
C GLY A 42 11.07 12.55 -12.23
N GLU A 43 11.13 13.32 -13.31
CA GLU A 43 10.01 14.17 -13.73
C GLU A 43 9.00 13.36 -14.53
N TYR A 44 8.10 12.70 -13.82
CA TYR A 44 6.96 12.01 -14.42
C TYR A 44 5.78 12.99 -14.57
N ASP A 45 5.31 13.17 -15.79
CA ASP A 45 4.18 14.04 -16.11
C ASP A 45 2.92 13.67 -15.29
N GLU A 46 2.36 14.66 -14.58
CA GLU A 46 1.23 14.42 -13.65
C GLU A 46 -0.06 14.00 -14.36
N ASP A 47 -0.33 14.52 -15.57
CA ASP A 47 -1.53 14.16 -16.32
C ASP A 47 -1.44 12.71 -16.81
N LYS A 48 -0.25 12.25 -17.20
CA LYS A 48 0.01 10.84 -17.53
C LYS A 48 -0.05 9.94 -16.30
N GLN A 49 0.46 10.38 -15.15
CA GLN A 49 0.29 9.65 -13.91
C GLN A 49 -1.18 9.51 -13.53
N ARG A 50 -1.99 10.56 -13.74
CA ARG A 50 -3.44 10.53 -13.55
C ARG A 50 -4.11 9.54 -14.49
N GLU A 51 -3.80 9.58 -15.78
CA GLU A 51 -4.33 8.63 -16.77
C GLU A 51 -4.01 7.18 -16.36
N LEU A 52 -2.78 6.93 -15.95
CA LEU A 52 -2.37 5.59 -15.49
C LEU A 52 -3.10 5.20 -14.20
N GLY A 53 -3.25 6.12 -13.25
CA GLY A 53 -3.97 5.89 -12.00
C GLY A 53 -5.44 5.52 -12.24
N GLU A 54 -6.13 6.25 -13.12
CA GLU A 54 -7.51 5.93 -13.50
C GLU A 54 -7.61 4.56 -14.19
N PHE A 55 -6.64 4.26 -15.07
CA PHE A 55 -6.56 2.95 -15.73
C PHE A 55 -6.37 1.82 -14.72
N LEU A 56 -5.44 1.96 -13.76
CA LEU A 56 -5.17 0.97 -12.72
C LEU A 56 -6.36 0.81 -11.77
N ALA A 57 -6.94 1.90 -11.29
CA ALA A 57 -8.13 1.87 -10.44
C ALA A 57 -9.28 1.10 -11.10
N LYS A 58 -9.55 1.41 -12.37
CA LYS A 58 -10.56 0.71 -13.16
C LYS A 58 -10.22 -0.77 -13.34
N TYR A 59 -8.95 -1.10 -13.57
CA TYR A 59 -8.49 -2.47 -13.75
C TYR A 59 -8.70 -3.34 -12.50
N VAL A 60 -8.49 -2.78 -11.32
CA VAL A 60 -8.71 -3.49 -10.05
C VAL A 60 -10.17 -3.48 -9.59
N GLY A 61 -11.07 -2.84 -10.33
CA GLY A 61 -12.51 -2.91 -10.10
C GLY A 61 -13.18 -1.65 -9.58
N PHE A 62 -12.44 -0.52 -9.47
CA PHE A 62 -13.04 0.77 -9.09
C PHE A 62 -14.03 1.24 -10.16
N ASP A 63 -15.28 1.49 -9.77
CA ASP A 63 -16.33 1.98 -10.66
C ASP A 63 -16.43 3.51 -10.60
N PHE A 64 -15.92 4.19 -11.61
CA PHE A 64 -15.99 5.65 -11.74
C PHE A 64 -17.42 6.22 -11.87
N LYS A 65 -18.45 5.38 -12.01
CA LYS A 65 -19.85 5.81 -11.87
C LYS A 65 -20.29 5.91 -10.42
N LYS A 66 -19.54 5.28 -9.51
CA LYS A 66 -19.80 5.23 -8.08
C LYS A 66 -18.73 5.98 -7.26
N GLY A 67 -17.78 6.64 -7.92
CA GLY A 67 -16.72 7.32 -7.20
C GLY A 67 -15.83 8.17 -8.08
N VAL A 68 -14.88 8.84 -7.45
CA VAL A 68 -13.90 9.71 -8.08
C VAL A 68 -12.50 9.45 -7.55
N LEU A 69 -11.50 9.67 -8.40
CA LEU A 69 -10.09 9.78 -8.02
C LEU A 69 -9.68 11.25 -8.08
N ALA A 70 -9.12 11.77 -6.99
CA ALA A 70 -8.64 13.14 -6.88
C ALA A 70 -7.23 13.17 -6.26
N THR A 71 -6.68 14.35 -6.05
CA THR A 71 -5.38 14.56 -5.39
C THR A 71 -5.53 15.10 -3.97
N SER A 72 -4.64 14.68 -3.08
CA SER A 72 -4.55 15.19 -1.71
C SER A 72 -3.10 15.10 -1.20
N ALA A 73 -2.81 15.80 -0.11
CA ALA A 73 -1.48 15.75 0.52
C ALA A 73 -1.12 14.35 1.00
N HIS A 74 -2.11 13.62 1.54
CA HIS A 74 -2.00 12.21 1.92
C HIS A 74 -3.13 11.45 1.23
N PRO A 75 -2.84 10.34 0.52
CA PRO A 75 -3.87 9.47 -0.03
C PRO A 75 -4.83 8.99 1.04
N PHE A 76 -6.09 8.94 0.71
CA PHE A 76 -7.13 8.40 1.59
C PHE A 76 -8.36 7.98 0.79
N THR A 77 -9.14 7.09 1.38
CA THR A 77 -10.47 6.71 0.90
C THR A 77 -11.52 7.20 1.88
N THR A 78 -12.61 7.75 1.35
CA THR A 78 -13.81 8.07 2.12
C THR A 78 -15.04 7.62 1.37
N ASN A 79 -16.05 7.14 2.09
CA ASN A 79 -17.31 6.70 1.55
C ASN A 79 -18.46 7.50 2.18
N LEU A 80 -19.35 7.99 1.35
CA LEU A 80 -20.62 8.58 1.76
C LEU A 80 -21.78 7.61 1.52
N HIS A 81 -21.58 6.70 0.57
CA HIS A 81 -22.52 5.67 0.16
C HIS A 81 -21.72 4.60 -0.62
N ASN A 82 -22.22 3.35 -0.74
CA ASN A 82 -21.59 2.35 -1.61
C ASN A 82 -21.59 2.75 -3.09
N HIS A 83 -22.38 3.76 -3.47
CA HIS A 83 -22.38 4.41 -4.78
C HIS A 83 -21.75 5.82 -4.76
N ASP A 84 -21.08 6.21 -3.68
CA ASP A 84 -20.28 7.45 -3.60
C ASP A 84 -19.06 7.19 -2.74
N VAL A 85 -18.04 6.57 -3.34
CA VAL A 85 -16.74 6.26 -2.72
C VAL A 85 -15.67 7.11 -3.39
N ARG A 86 -14.91 7.85 -2.61
CA ARG A 86 -13.91 8.81 -3.11
C ARG A 86 -12.53 8.42 -2.66
N ILE A 87 -11.60 8.29 -3.61
CA ILE A 87 -10.20 7.98 -3.35
C ILE A 87 -9.32 9.14 -3.78
N THR A 88 -8.19 9.30 -3.11
CA THR A 88 -7.20 10.29 -3.47
C THR A 88 -5.82 9.68 -3.62
N THR A 89 -4.99 10.34 -4.40
CA THR A 89 -3.57 10.03 -4.56
C THR A 89 -2.73 11.30 -4.45
N HIS A 90 -1.43 11.16 -4.54
CA HIS A 90 -0.50 12.28 -4.67
C HIS A 90 0.54 11.96 -5.75
N TYR A 91 1.10 13.00 -6.35
CA TYR A 91 2.20 12.87 -7.29
C TYR A 91 3.47 13.40 -6.63
N LYS A 92 4.51 12.57 -6.61
CA LYS A 92 5.83 12.86 -6.05
C LYS A 92 6.91 12.51 -7.07
N ASP A 93 8.15 12.72 -6.69
CA ASP A 93 9.33 12.43 -7.52
C ASP A 93 9.48 10.95 -7.90
N ARG A 94 8.75 10.05 -7.20
CA ARG A 94 8.73 8.62 -7.51
C ARG A 94 7.35 8.22 -8.05
N VAL A 95 7.33 7.69 -9.27
CA VAL A 95 6.10 7.26 -9.94
C VAL A 95 5.41 6.09 -9.23
N ASP A 96 6.17 5.18 -8.64
CA ASP A 96 5.63 4.04 -7.89
C ASP A 96 4.84 4.48 -6.65
N SER A 97 5.14 5.64 -6.06
CA SER A 97 4.36 6.20 -4.96
C SER A 97 2.91 6.47 -5.34
N SER A 98 2.66 7.10 -6.50
CA SER A 98 1.30 7.35 -6.99
C SER A 98 0.60 6.05 -7.44
N LEU A 99 1.34 5.14 -8.08
CA LEU A 99 0.80 3.86 -8.54
C LEU A 99 0.27 3.01 -7.38
N PHE A 100 1.11 2.82 -6.35
CA PHE A 100 0.73 1.98 -5.21
C PHE A 100 -0.30 2.65 -4.32
N SER A 101 -0.29 3.98 -4.17
CA SER A 101 -1.37 4.65 -3.45
C SER A 101 -2.72 4.49 -4.15
N VAL A 102 -2.78 4.57 -5.48
CA VAL A 102 -4.04 4.33 -6.22
C VAL A 102 -4.52 2.90 -6.06
N ILE A 103 -3.63 1.92 -6.17
CA ILE A 103 -4.00 0.50 -6.01
C ILE A 103 -4.49 0.24 -4.58
N HIS A 104 -3.80 0.78 -3.58
CA HIS A 104 -4.16 0.69 -2.16
C HIS A 104 -5.55 1.28 -1.89
N GLU A 105 -5.75 2.54 -2.27
CA GLU A 105 -7.03 3.23 -2.05
C GLU A 105 -8.16 2.60 -2.85
N SER A 106 -7.87 2.05 -4.04
CA SER A 106 -8.85 1.27 -4.80
C SER A 106 -9.26 -0.01 -4.07
N GLY A 107 -8.35 -0.65 -3.32
CA GLY A 107 -8.67 -1.81 -2.47
C GLY A 107 -9.69 -1.46 -1.39
N HIS A 108 -9.49 -0.35 -0.69
CA HIS A 108 -10.47 0.20 0.25
C HIS A 108 -11.81 0.50 -0.43
N ALA A 109 -11.74 1.14 -1.60
CA ALA A 109 -12.94 1.56 -2.32
C ALA A 109 -13.77 0.38 -2.85
N VAL A 110 -13.14 -0.64 -3.40
CA VAL A 110 -13.84 -1.86 -3.89
C VAL A 110 -14.54 -2.57 -2.73
N TYR A 111 -13.92 -2.58 -1.54
CA TYR A 111 -14.54 -3.11 -0.33
C TYR A 111 -15.83 -2.35 0.02
N GLU A 112 -15.80 -1.02 0.04
CA GLU A 112 -16.96 -0.18 0.33
C GLU A 112 -18.04 -0.25 -0.78
N MET A 113 -17.63 -0.28 -2.05
CA MET A 113 -18.55 -0.43 -3.19
C MET A 113 -19.23 -1.81 -3.22
N GLY A 114 -18.63 -2.80 -2.56
CA GLY A 114 -19.17 -4.16 -2.44
C GLY A 114 -20.26 -4.33 -1.38
N ILE A 115 -20.54 -3.29 -0.58
CA ILE A 115 -21.64 -3.31 0.40
C ILE A 115 -22.97 -3.35 -0.36
N ALA A 116 -23.84 -4.27 0.01
CA ALA A 116 -25.15 -4.40 -0.62
C ALA A 116 -26.02 -3.15 -0.41
N ASP A 117 -26.81 -2.80 -1.41
CA ASP A 117 -27.62 -1.55 -1.41
C ASP A 117 -28.59 -1.49 -0.23
N GLU A 118 -29.17 -2.62 0.17
CA GLU A 118 -30.08 -2.72 1.31
C GLU A 118 -29.38 -2.58 2.68
N LEU A 119 -28.06 -2.74 2.73
CA LEU A 119 -27.28 -2.60 3.95
C LEU A 119 -26.61 -1.24 4.07
N THR A 120 -26.36 -0.56 2.94
CA THR A 120 -25.67 0.73 2.94
C THR A 120 -26.40 1.73 3.85
N GLN A 121 -25.67 2.58 4.55
CA GLN A 121 -26.17 3.54 5.56
C GLN A 121 -26.83 2.89 6.80
N THR A 122 -26.73 1.59 6.97
CA THR A 122 -27.09 0.91 8.23
C THR A 122 -25.82 0.64 9.04
N LEU A 123 -25.97 0.33 10.34
CA LEU A 123 -24.84 -0.04 11.20
C LEU A 123 -24.11 -1.30 10.76
N VAL A 124 -24.80 -2.22 10.06
CA VAL A 124 -24.19 -3.45 9.53
C VAL A 124 -23.61 -3.27 8.13
N GLY A 125 -23.91 -2.17 7.45
CA GLY A 125 -23.39 -1.80 6.15
C GLY A 125 -22.08 -0.98 6.23
N GLN A 126 -21.41 -1.00 7.37
CA GLN A 126 -20.09 -0.40 7.53
C GLN A 126 -19.00 -1.46 7.45
N GLY A 127 -17.77 -1.06 7.14
CA GLY A 127 -16.61 -1.96 7.19
C GLY A 127 -16.53 -2.67 8.53
N ALA A 128 -16.26 -3.98 8.52
CA ALA A 128 -16.30 -4.81 9.72
C ALA A 128 -15.32 -4.34 10.81
N SER A 129 -14.16 -3.83 10.40
CA SER A 129 -13.15 -3.23 11.28
C SER A 129 -12.10 -2.49 10.45
N MET A 130 -11.29 -1.66 11.11
CA MET A 130 -10.14 -1.02 10.45
C MET A 130 -9.12 -2.05 9.96
N GLY A 131 -8.88 -3.12 10.72
CA GLY A 131 -7.99 -4.21 10.31
C GLY A 131 -8.48 -4.95 9.07
N MET A 132 -9.79 -5.24 8.99
CA MET A 132 -10.39 -5.86 7.82
C MET A 132 -10.32 -4.91 6.60
N HIS A 133 -10.57 -3.64 6.81
CA HIS A 133 -10.51 -2.62 5.76
C HIS A 133 -9.09 -2.48 5.20
N GLU A 134 -8.09 -2.38 6.07
CA GLU A 134 -6.68 -2.34 5.67
C GLU A 134 -6.20 -3.66 5.04
N SER A 135 -6.77 -4.81 5.45
CA SER A 135 -6.43 -6.07 4.80
C SER A 135 -6.84 -6.11 3.33
N GLN A 136 -7.92 -5.42 2.95
CA GLN A 136 -8.35 -5.32 1.55
C GLN A 136 -7.39 -4.43 0.75
N SER A 137 -7.03 -3.25 1.26
CA SER A 137 -6.07 -2.37 0.60
C SER A 137 -4.70 -3.04 0.42
N ARG A 138 -4.21 -3.72 1.45
CA ARG A 138 -2.94 -4.45 1.40
C ARG A 138 -2.99 -5.68 0.51
N PHE A 139 -4.13 -6.36 0.42
CA PHE A 139 -4.31 -7.44 -0.55
C PHE A 139 -4.12 -6.92 -1.98
N PHE A 140 -4.76 -5.80 -2.33
CA PHE A 140 -4.61 -5.22 -3.67
C PHE A 140 -3.23 -4.64 -3.91
N GLU A 141 -2.65 -3.92 -2.95
CA GLU A 141 -1.32 -3.30 -3.09
C GLU A 141 -0.22 -4.35 -3.11
N ASN A 142 -0.11 -5.18 -2.07
CA ASN A 142 1.04 -6.04 -1.86
C ASN A 142 0.92 -7.37 -2.60
N LEU A 143 -0.20 -8.10 -2.43
CA LEU A 143 -0.34 -9.44 -3.00
C LEU A 143 -0.63 -9.40 -4.51
N ILE A 144 -1.40 -8.43 -4.97
CA ILE A 144 -1.75 -8.27 -6.38
C ILE A 144 -0.80 -7.29 -7.06
N GLY A 145 -0.77 -6.04 -6.63
CA GLY A 145 -0.09 -4.93 -7.32
C GLY A 145 1.42 -5.08 -7.43
N ARG A 146 2.07 -5.77 -6.49
CA ARG A 146 3.52 -6.05 -6.53
C ARG A 146 3.87 -7.34 -7.24
N SER A 147 2.88 -8.17 -7.62
CA SER A 147 3.13 -9.43 -8.32
C SER A 147 3.54 -9.23 -9.78
N GLU A 148 4.41 -10.08 -10.29
CA GLU A 148 4.75 -10.07 -11.71
C GLU A 148 3.52 -10.31 -12.59
N ALA A 149 2.64 -11.22 -12.18
CA ALA A 149 1.42 -11.57 -12.92
C ALA A 149 0.52 -10.35 -13.19
N PHE A 150 0.43 -9.44 -12.23
CA PHE A 150 -0.33 -8.19 -12.37
C PHE A 150 0.21 -7.32 -13.51
N TRP A 151 1.54 -7.20 -13.61
CA TRP A 151 2.20 -6.35 -14.60
C TRP A 151 2.32 -6.97 -15.99
N VAL A 152 2.07 -8.28 -16.16
CA VAL A 152 2.07 -8.92 -17.50
C VAL A 152 1.17 -8.18 -18.49
N PRO A 153 -0.13 -7.95 -18.19
CA PRO A 153 -1.02 -7.22 -19.09
C PRO A 153 -0.88 -5.69 -19.01
N LEU A 154 -0.34 -5.12 -17.93
CA LEU A 154 -0.39 -3.68 -17.65
C LEU A 154 0.89 -2.92 -18.01
N TYR A 155 2.03 -3.61 -18.02
CA TYR A 155 3.33 -2.97 -18.26
C TYR A 155 3.41 -2.25 -19.61
N GLY A 156 2.70 -2.77 -20.63
CA GLY A 156 2.62 -2.13 -21.94
C GLY A 156 2.03 -0.71 -21.87
N LYS A 157 0.96 -0.53 -21.10
CA LYS A 157 0.32 0.78 -20.90
C LYS A 157 1.22 1.75 -20.11
N LEU A 158 1.89 1.26 -19.07
CA LEU A 158 2.87 2.06 -18.33
C LEU A 158 3.98 2.58 -19.27
N LYS A 159 4.54 1.70 -20.10
CA LYS A 159 5.61 2.05 -21.04
C LYS A 159 5.13 2.97 -22.19
N GLU A 160 3.88 2.85 -22.60
CA GLU A 160 3.26 3.74 -23.59
C GLU A 160 3.19 5.18 -23.08
N LEU A 161 2.82 5.37 -21.81
CA LEU A 161 2.72 6.68 -21.18
C LEU A 161 4.08 7.31 -20.87
N PHE A 162 5.07 6.49 -20.49
CA PHE A 162 6.39 6.94 -20.05
C PHE A 162 7.52 6.31 -20.88
N PRO A 163 7.56 6.54 -22.22
CA PRO A 163 8.52 5.86 -23.09
C PRO A 163 9.96 6.32 -22.88
N GLU A 164 10.18 7.56 -22.46
CA GLU A 164 11.51 8.13 -22.24
C GLU A 164 12.08 7.69 -20.89
N GLU A 165 11.26 7.79 -19.83
CA GLU A 165 11.61 7.45 -18.46
C GLU A 165 11.89 5.94 -18.32
N LEU A 166 11.15 5.12 -19.07
CA LEU A 166 11.29 3.67 -19.11
C LEU A 166 12.09 3.15 -20.31
N ARG A 167 12.93 4.01 -20.92
CA ARG A 167 13.78 3.61 -22.01
C ARG A 167 14.78 2.53 -21.54
N GLY A 168 14.78 1.39 -22.19
CA GLY A 168 15.64 0.25 -21.83
C GLY A 168 15.15 -0.56 -20.62
N VAL A 169 14.11 -0.10 -19.91
CA VAL A 169 13.54 -0.85 -18.79
C VAL A 169 12.59 -1.92 -19.30
N GLY A 170 12.85 -3.16 -18.93
CA GLY A 170 11.95 -4.29 -19.18
C GLY A 170 11.02 -4.54 -17.99
N ARG A 171 9.92 -5.29 -18.24
CA ARG A 171 8.97 -5.64 -17.16
C ARG A 171 9.65 -6.31 -15.96
N GLU A 172 10.54 -7.26 -16.20
CA GLU A 172 11.27 -7.96 -15.14
C GLU A 172 12.08 -6.99 -14.27
N MET A 173 12.79 -6.05 -14.89
CA MET A 173 13.55 -5.01 -14.19
C MET A 173 12.62 -4.11 -13.36
N PHE A 174 11.49 -3.72 -13.94
CA PHE A 174 10.47 -2.94 -13.23
C PHE A 174 9.92 -3.70 -12.02
N VAL A 175 9.52 -4.97 -12.18
CA VAL A 175 9.00 -5.79 -11.08
C VAL A 175 10.05 -5.99 -9.99
N ARG A 176 11.30 -6.17 -10.32
CA ARG A 176 12.39 -6.22 -9.33
C ARG A 176 12.54 -4.91 -8.58
N ALA A 177 12.46 -3.78 -9.29
CA ALA A 177 12.62 -2.45 -8.69
C ALA A 177 11.52 -2.11 -7.68
N ILE A 178 10.25 -2.38 -8.03
CA ILE A 178 9.12 -2.14 -7.13
C ILE A 178 9.06 -3.09 -5.92
N ASN A 179 9.82 -4.18 -5.95
CA ASN A 179 9.96 -5.15 -4.85
C ASN A 179 11.34 -5.08 -4.17
N LYS A 180 12.12 -4.02 -4.42
CA LYS A 180 13.42 -3.83 -3.79
C LYS A 180 13.27 -3.68 -2.29
N VAL A 181 13.99 -4.48 -1.52
CA VAL A 181 14.06 -4.36 -0.06
C VAL A 181 15.05 -3.28 0.30
N GLN A 182 14.59 -2.25 0.96
CA GLN A 182 15.41 -1.13 1.41
C GLN A 182 14.87 -0.57 2.73
N PRO A 183 15.44 -0.96 3.88
CA PRO A 183 15.03 -0.44 5.17
C PRO A 183 15.09 1.09 5.22
N GLY A 184 14.07 1.71 5.76
CA GLY A 184 13.94 3.15 5.91
C GLY A 184 13.24 3.51 7.22
N LEU A 185 13.22 4.80 7.57
CA LEU A 185 12.57 5.30 8.78
C LEU A 185 11.12 5.75 8.54
N ILE A 186 10.69 5.83 7.27
CA ILE A 186 9.36 6.33 6.91
C ILE A 186 8.45 5.14 6.59
N ARG A 187 7.47 4.89 7.48
CA ARG A 187 6.53 3.77 7.35
C ARG A 187 5.78 3.74 6.01
N THR A 188 5.32 4.89 5.54
CA THR A 188 4.53 4.98 4.29
C THR A 188 5.36 4.74 3.02
N GLU A 189 6.68 4.70 3.14
CA GLU A 189 7.62 4.42 2.05
C GLU A 189 8.31 3.07 2.21
N ALA A 190 7.96 2.32 3.27
CA ALA A 190 8.56 1.03 3.56
C ALA A 190 8.18 -0.02 2.50
N ASP A 191 9.16 -0.85 2.13
CA ASP A 191 8.95 -2.00 1.28
C ASP A 191 8.10 -3.09 1.97
N GLU A 192 7.64 -4.07 1.20
CA GLU A 192 6.75 -5.12 1.70
C GLU A 192 7.35 -5.91 2.89
N LEU A 193 8.67 -6.19 2.86
CA LEU A 193 9.33 -6.96 3.92
C LEU A 193 9.46 -6.14 5.21
N THR A 194 9.82 -4.86 5.09
CA THR A 194 10.11 -4.01 6.27
C THR A 194 8.88 -3.32 6.84
N TYR A 195 7.78 -3.21 6.08
CA TYR A 195 6.56 -2.53 6.55
C TYR A 195 6.03 -3.10 7.86
N SER A 196 6.00 -4.42 8.00
CA SER A 196 5.51 -5.09 9.22
C SER A 196 6.35 -4.78 10.47
N LEU A 197 7.64 -4.47 10.29
CA LEU A 197 8.51 -4.04 11.40
C LEU A 197 8.15 -2.65 11.90
N HIS A 198 7.70 -1.74 11.02
CA HIS A 198 7.17 -0.44 11.45
C HIS A 198 5.89 -0.59 12.28
N VAL A 199 5.03 -1.54 11.92
CA VAL A 199 3.81 -1.84 12.70
C VAL A 199 4.19 -2.41 14.06
N LEU A 200 5.15 -3.34 14.09
CA LEU A 200 5.66 -3.94 15.34
C LEU A 200 6.23 -2.90 16.29
N VAL A 201 7.09 -2.00 15.80
CA VAL A 201 7.66 -0.91 16.62
C VAL A 201 6.56 -0.03 17.23
N ARG A 202 5.56 0.33 16.41
CA ARG A 202 4.42 1.13 16.89
C ARG A 202 3.60 0.39 17.94
N TYR A 203 3.33 -0.88 17.71
CA TYR A 203 2.63 -1.73 18.68
C TYR A 203 3.34 -1.76 20.03
N GLU A 204 4.65 -1.98 20.04
CA GLU A 204 5.44 -2.03 21.27
C GLU A 204 5.48 -0.68 22.01
N LEU A 205 5.61 0.42 21.28
CA LEU A 205 5.61 1.75 21.87
C LEU A 205 4.23 2.11 22.43
N GLU A 206 3.16 1.81 21.71
CA GLU A 206 1.78 2.03 22.16
C GLU A 206 1.46 1.21 23.43
N LYS A 207 1.88 -0.05 23.45
CA LYS A 207 1.76 -0.90 24.63
C LYS A 207 2.46 -0.31 25.84
N LYS A 208 3.71 0.16 25.70
CA LYS A 208 4.46 0.83 26.77
C LYS A 208 3.80 2.10 27.26
N LEU A 209 3.24 2.91 26.34
CA LEU A 209 2.53 4.14 26.71
C LEU A 209 1.27 3.87 27.54
N ILE A 210 0.54 2.79 27.22
CA ILE A 210 -0.76 2.51 27.84
C ILE A 210 -0.61 1.64 29.09
N GLU A 211 0.28 0.65 29.10
CA GLU A 211 0.40 -0.34 30.18
C GLU A 211 1.54 -0.05 31.15
N GLU A 212 2.63 0.59 30.69
CA GLU A 212 3.86 0.78 31.45
C GLU A 212 4.12 2.24 31.84
N ASP A 213 3.16 3.15 31.63
CA ASP A 213 3.28 4.58 31.93
C ASP A 213 4.52 5.27 31.33
N LEU A 214 4.95 4.83 30.12
CA LEU A 214 6.07 5.48 29.42
C LEU A 214 5.77 6.97 29.21
N ASP A 215 6.69 7.84 29.62
CA ASP A 215 6.55 9.28 29.39
C ASP A 215 6.61 9.58 27.88
N VAL A 216 5.62 10.30 27.36
CA VAL A 216 5.54 10.69 25.95
C VAL A 216 6.80 11.44 25.47
N ARG A 217 7.53 12.10 26.39
CA ARG A 217 8.79 12.79 26.12
C ARG A 217 9.97 11.85 25.85
N GLU A 218 9.83 10.56 26.19
CA GLU A 218 10.84 9.52 25.96
C GLU A 218 10.62 8.76 24.64
N LEU A 219 9.59 9.13 23.87
CA LEU A 219 9.39 8.58 22.53
C LEU A 219 10.52 9.03 21.58
N PRO A 220 11.02 8.10 20.74
CA PRO A 220 12.09 8.39 19.78
C PRO A 220 11.70 9.39 18.69
#